data_fcb58e7f4042724274d934bfe66a2b9a
#
_entry.id   fcb58e7f4042724274d934bfe66a2b9a
#
_cell.length_a   1.000
_cell.length_b   1.000
_cell.length_c   1.000
_cell.angle_alpha   90.00
_cell.angle_beta   90.00
_cell.angle_gamma   90.00
#
_symmetry.space_group_name_H-M   'P 1'
#
loop_
_entity.id
_entity.type
_entity.pdbx_description
1 polymer ?
#
loop_
_entity_poly.entity_id
_entity_poly.type
_entity_poly.pdbx_seq_one_letter_code
_entity_poly.pdbx_strand_id
1 'polypeptide(L)'
;MAEIEAVPDWMPHKGVESLPCGRWFDGVGLPTFVGLRVVSRLRERSGPVVQDQVADVLTWLVLPGAAEEWEERAPGVDIVRGPRVVAVPPAAWCEGPWTGGSAIRWLIRPTPTCLTDPPVLLDALRHVLPPRGDHRA
;
A
#
# COMPACT_ATOMS: atom_id res chain seq x y z
N MET A 1 8.87 -16.65 -23.55
CA MET A 1 8.92 -16.20 -23.21
C MET A 1 8.54 -15.90 -22.33
N ALA A 2 8.73 -15.95 -21.96
CA ALA A 2 8.41 -15.69 -20.89
C ALA A 2 7.68 -14.67 -20.66
N GLU A 3 7.03 -14.69 -20.07
CA GLU A 3 6.33 -13.83 -19.82
C GLU A 3 6.75 -13.10 -18.87
N ILE A 4 7.13 -12.12 -19.00
CA ILE A 4 7.47 -11.21 -18.10
C ILE A 4 6.27 -10.55 -17.66
N GLU A 5 6.01 -10.55 -16.39
CA GLU A 5 4.90 -9.90 -15.92
C GLU A 5 5.05 -8.46 -16.13
N ALA A 6 4.12 -7.80 -16.72
CA ALA A 6 4.14 -6.36 -16.93
C ALA A 6 4.11 -5.65 -15.61
N VAL A 7 4.92 -4.61 -15.48
CA VAL A 7 4.91 -3.73 -14.32
C VAL A 7 4.96 -2.31 -14.82
N PRO A 8 4.55 -1.33 -14.01
CA PRO A 8 4.60 0.06 -14.45
C PRO A 8 6.03 0.51 -14.70
N ASP A 9 6.18 1.51 -15.57
CA ASP A 9 7.48 2.02 -15.92
C ASP A 9 8.22 2.60 -14.72
N TRP A 10 7.51 3.08 -13.73
CA TRP A 10 8.14 3.67 -12.55
C TRP A 10 8.67 2.64 -11.56
N MET A 11 8.42 1.36 -11.79
CA MET A 11 8.84 0.31 -10.86
C MET A 11 10.36 0.27 -10.74
N PRO A 12 10.90 0.31 -9.51
CA PRO A 12 12.34 0.21 -9.32
C PRO A 12 12.88 -1.15 -9.80
N HIS A 13 14.14 -1.16 -10.22
CA HIS A 13 14.75 -2.39 -10.71
C HIS A 13 15.89 -2.89 -9.83
N LYS A 14 16.59 -1.99 -9.16
CA LYS A 14 17.78 -2.40 -8.45
C LYS A 14 17.66 -2.35 -6.94
N GLY A 15 16.89 -1.47 -6.42
CA GLY A 15 16.73 -1.32 -4.98
C GLY A 15 15.56 -0.44 -4.68
N VAL A 16 15.36 -0.19 -3.40
CA VAL A 16 14.25 0.65 -2.96
C VAL A 16 14.47 2.07 -3.45
N GLU A 17 13.41 2.67 -3.98
CA GLU A 17 13.44 4.07 -4.39
C GLU A 17 12.30 4.81 -3.72
N SER A 18 12.56 6.04 -3.31
CA SER A 18 11.53 6.90 -2.75
C SER A 18 10.85 7.61 -3.89
N LEU A 19 9.61 7.26 -4.17
CA LEU A 19 8.87 7.81 -5.30
C LEU A 19 7.85 8.82 -4.83
N PRO A 20 7.70 9.93 -5.55
CA PRO A 20 6.78 10.97 -5.11
C PRO A 20 5.33 10.57 -5.31
N CYS A 21 4.50 10.93 -4.35
CA CYS A 21 3.07 10.74 -4.49
C CYS A 21 2.48 11.85 -5.35
N GLY A 22 1.31 11.56 -5.91
CA GLY A 22 0.60 12.53 -6.71
C GLY A 22 0.86 12.43 -8.20
N ARG A 23 1.86 11.66 -8.60
CA ARG A 23 2.17 11.51 -10.00
C ARG A 23 1.61 10.21 -10.56
N TRP A 24 1.99 9.10 -9.95
CA TRP A 24 1.51 7.78 -10.38
C TRP A 24 0.55 7.17 -9.38
N PHE A 25 0.67 7.55 -8.13
CA PHE A 25 -0.15 7.00 -7.07
C PHE A 25 -0.11 7.91 -5.85
N ASP A 26 -1.03 7.67 -4.94
CA ASP A 26 -0.93 8.14 -3.56
C ASP A 26 -0.89 6.89 -2.69
N GLY A 27 -0.43 7.02 -1.46
CA GLY A 27 -0.30 5.88 -0.56
C GLY A 27 -1.37 5.88 0.52
N VAL A 28 -1.74 4.69 0.95
CA VAL A 28 -2.68 4.51 2.06
C VAL A 28 -1.98 3.61 3.06
N GLY A 29 -1.56 4.15 4.19
CA GLY A 29 -0.73 3.44 5.15
C GLY A 29 -1.45 3.10 6.42
N LEU A 30 -1.14 1.93 6.98
CA LEU A 30 -1.69 1.44 8.23
C LEU A 30 -0.60 0.73 9.01
N PRO A 31 -0.70 0.74 10.35
CA PRO A 31 0.18 -0.13 11.14
C PRO A 31 0.02 -1.57 10.67
N THR A 32 1.09 -2.33 10.71
CA THR A 32 1.09 -3.69 10.14
C THR A 32 -0.03 -4.55 10.69
N PHE A 33 -0.25 -4.55 12.01
CA PHE A 33 -1.25 -5.47 12.55
C PHE A 33 -2.67 -5.10 12.10
N VAL A 34 -2.94 -3.83 11.89
CA VAL A 34 -4.23 -3.40 11.37
C VAL A 34 -4.31 -3.72 9.88
N GLY A 35 -3.22 -3.43 9.16
CA GLY A 35 -3.17 -3.67 7.72
C GLY A 35 -3.36 -5.14 7.38
N LEU A 36 -2.83 -6.05 8.20
CA LEU A 36 -3.03 -7.47 7.94
C LEU A 36 -4.49 -7.87 8.02
N ARG A 37 -5.26 -7.21 8.88
CA ARG A 37 -6.70 -7.46 8.94
C ARG A 37 -7.41 -6.96 7.68
N VAL A 38 -6.93 -5.86 7.14
CA VAL A 38 -7.49 -5.35 5.88
C VAL A 38 -7.15 -6.30 4.74
N VAL A 39 -5.91 -6.79 4.69
CA VAL A 39 -5.51 -7.76 3.67
C VAL A 39 -6.41 -9.00 3.76
N SER A 40 -6.64 -9.47 4.98
CA SER A 40 -7.46 -10.65 5.19
C SER A 40 -8.89 -10.42 4.72
N ARG A 41 -9.40 -9.21 4.87
CA ARG A 41 -10.74 -8.89 4.43
C ARG A 41 -10.83 -8.78 2.91
N LEU A 42 -9.81 -8.21 2.30
CA LEU A 42 -9.81 -8.00 0.85
C LEU A 42 -9.55 -9.28 0.08
N ARG A 43 -8.66 -10.12 0.60
CA ARG A 43 -8.26 -11.34 -0.08
C ARG A 43 -7.74 -11.00 -1.47
N GLU A 44 -8.21 -11.68 -2.49
CA GLU A 44 -7.68 -11.48 -3.84
C GLU A 44 -8.12 -10.16 -4.46
N ARG A 45 -8.98 -9.40 -3.78
CA ARG A 45 -9.34 -8.08 -4.28
C ARG A 45 -8.31 -7.02 -3.92
N SER A 46 -7.31 -7.37 -3.10
CA SER A 46 -6.27 -6.42 -2.75
C SER A 46 -5.28 -6.31 -3.89
N GLY A 47 -4.92 -5.09 -4.22
CA GLY A 47 -3.77 -4.86 -5.08
C GLY A 47 -2.50 -5.00 -4.27
N PRO A 48 -1.36 -4.62 -4.87
CA PRO A 48 -0.06 -4.76 -4.21
C PRO A 48 0.05 -3.95 -2.93
N VAL A 49 0.80 -4.48 -1.97
CA VAL A 49 1.00 -3.84 -0.68
C VAL A 49 2.48 -3.84 -0.37
N VAL A 50 3.01 -2.67 -0.04
CA VAL A 50 4.40 -2.53 0.39
C VAL A 50 4.46 -2.71 1.89
N GLN A 51 5.39 -3.54 2.35
CA GLN A 51 5.60 -3.77 3.77
C GLN A 51 6.92 -3.14 4.19
N ASP A 52 6.88 -2.26 5.18
CA ASP A 52 8.06 -1.64 5.76
C ASP A 52 8.21 -2.21 7.16
N GLN A 53 9.19 -3.06 7.35
CA GLN A 53 9.36 -3.78 8.60
C GLN A 53 9.87 -2.87 9.72
N VAL A 54 10.68 -1.89 9.38
CA VAL A 54 11.21 -0.98 10.38
C VAL A 54 10.15 -0.01 10.87
N ALA A 55 9.42 0.59 9.93
CA ALA A 55 8.34 1.50 10.30
C ALA A 55 7.10 0.75 10.79
N ASP A 56 7.02 -0.54 10.52
CA ASP A 56 5.89 -1.39 10.93
C ASP A 56 4.60 -0.91 10.29
N VAL A 57 4.64 -0.70 8.99
CA VAL A 57 3.53 -0.13 8.22
C VAL A 57 3.32 -0.92 6.94
N LEU A 58 2.06 -1.09 6.56
CA LEU A 58 1.68 -1.60 5.24
C LEU A 58 1.10 -0.44 4.45
N THR A 59 1.47 -0.35 3.18
CA THR A 59 1.01 0.74 2.31
C THR A 59 0.41 0.19 1.03
N TRP A 60 -0.83 0.58 0.77
CA TRP A 60 -1.49 0.32 -0.51
C TRP A 60 -1.28 1.52 -1.40
N LEU A 61 -1.37 1.31 -2.72
CA LEU A 61 -1.25 2.40 -3.69
C LEU A 61 -2.59 2.56 -4.39
N VAL A 62 -3.04 3.79 -4.52
CA VAL A 62 -4.30 4.11 -5.19
C VAL A 62 -4.06 5.25 -6.17
N LEU A 63 -5.01 5.48 -7.07
CA LEU A 63 -4.91 6.59 -8.00
C LEU A 63 -4.70 7.90 -7.25
N PRO A 64 -3.88 8.82 -7.80
CA PRO A 64 -3.67 10.10 -7.15
C PRO A 64 -5.01 10.81 -6.90
N GLY A 65 -5.18 11.30 -5.69
CA GLY A 65 -6.40 12.01 -5.32
C GLY A 65 -7.54 11.13 -4.87
N ALA A 66 -7.46 9.82 -5.12
CA ALA A 66 -8.58 8.93 -4.81
C ALA A 66 -8.88 8.86 -3.32
N ALA A 67 -7.88 9.04 -2.47
CA ALA A 67 -8.06 8.93 -1.04
C ALA A 67 -8.06 10.27 -0.32
N GLU A 68 -8.26 11.33 -1.08
CA GLU A 68 -8.07 12.67 -0.56
C GLU A 68 -8.91 12.99 0.66
N GLU A 69 -10.11 12.46 0.74
CA GLU A 69 -11.01 12.74 1.84
C GLU A 69 -11.15 11.60 2.82
N TRP A 70 -10.26 10.62 2.74
CA TRP A 70 -10.43 9.41 3.54
C TRP A 70 -10.10 9.61 5.01
N GLU A 71 -9.34 10.65 5.35
CA GLU A 71 -9.02 10.88 6.75
C GLU A 71 -10.27 11.08 7.57
N GLU A 72 -11.31 11.65 7.00
CA GLU A 72 -12.56 11.81 7.70
C GLU A 72 -13.39 10.54 7.67
N ARG A 73 -13.28 9.76 6.60
CA ARG A 73 -14.12 8.60 6.41
C ARG A 73 -13.56 7.34 7.04
N ALA A 74 -12.24 7.31 7.23
CA ALA A 74 -11.56 6.16 7.81
C ALA A 74 -10.43 6.68 8.71
N PRO A 75 -10.77 7.20 9.89
CA PRO A 75 -9.74 7.77 10.76
C PRO A 75 -8.74 6.70 11.18
N GLY A 76 -7.50 7.08 11.29
CA GLY A 76 -6.44 6.16 11.65
C GLY A 76 -5.63 5.71 10.46
N VAL A 77 -6.01 6.14 9.26
CA VAL A 77 -5.29 5.83 8.05
C VAL A 77 -4.34 6.97 7.73
N ASP A 78 -3.14 6.65 7.31
CA ASP A 78 -2.18 7.67 6.90
C ASP A 78 -2.27 7.81 5.38
N ILE A 79 -2.82 8.90 4.91
CA ILE A 79 -2.90 9.17 3.48
C ILE A 79 -1.64 9.88 3.05
N VAL A 80 -0.82 9.21 2.25
CA VAL A 80 0.46 9.72 1.81
C VAL A 80 0.28 10.38 0.46
N ARG A 81 0.38 11.70 0.43
CA ARG A 81 0.19 12.49 -0.77
C ARG A 81 1.39 13.38 -0.98
N GLY A 82 1.53 13.95 -2.18
CA GLY A 82 2.60 14.87 -2.43
C GLY A 82 2.56 16.02 -1.45
N PRO A 83 3.71 16.51 -1.01
CA PRO A 83 5.05 16.20 -1.50
C PRO A 83 5.70 14.98 -0.84
N ARG A 84 4.94 14.20 -0.11
CA ARG A 84 5.50 13.02 0.55
C ARG A 84 5.84 11.96 -0.48
N VAL A 85 6.64 10.98 -0.06
CA VAL A 85 7.09 9.90 -0.94
C VAL A 85 6.74 8.56 -0.31
N VAL A 86 6.70 7.52 -1.15
CA VAL A 86 6.57 6.15 -0.69
C VAL A 86 7.84 5.43 -1.11
N ALA A 87 8.43 4.68 -0.18
CA ALA A 87 9.59 3.85 -0.49
C ALA A 87 9.10 2.57 -1.17
N VAL A 88 9.48 2.36 -2.41
CA VAL A 88 8.97 1.26 -3.22
C VAL A 88 10.11 0.31 -3.56
N PRO A 89 9.95 -0.99 -3.28
CA PRO A 89 10.98 -1.97 -3.59
C PRO A 89 10.83 -2.49 -5.02
N PRO A 90 11.89 -3.11 -5.57
CA PRO A 90 11.76 -3.77 -6.87
C PRO A 90 10.69 -4.85 -6.87
N ALA A 91 10.11 -5.10 -8.04
CA ALA A 91 9.01 -6.04 -8.16
C ALA A 91 9.33 -7.43 -7.66
N ALA A 92 10.60 -7.84 -7.77
CA ALA A 92 10.99 -9.20 -7.38
C ALA A 92 11.13 -9.37 -5.87
N TRP A 93 11.09 -8.30 -5.10
CA TRP A 93 11.32 -8.39 -3.66
C TRP A 93 10.00 -8.65 -2.94
N CYS A 94 9.44 -9.84 -3.14
CA CYS A 94 8.12 -10.11 -2.56
C CYS A 94 8.02 -11.41 -1.81
N GLU A 95 8.93 -12.35 -1.96
CA GLU A 95 8.80 -13.61 -1.28
C GLU A 95 10.13 -14.07 -0.75
N GLY A 96 10.09 -15.01 0.18
CA GLY A 96 11.29 -15.60 0.70
C GLY A 96 12.01 -14.67 1.68
N PRO A 97 13.29 -14.90 1.90
CA PRO A 97 14.04 -14.07 2.84
C PRO A 97 14.07 -12.62 2.40
N TRP A 98 14.25 -11.72 3.35
CA TRP A 98 14.34 -10.31 3.03
C TRP A 98 15.57 -10.07 2.17
N THR A 99 15.36 -9.55 1.00
CA THR A 99 16.39 -9.41 -0.01
C THR A 99 17.35 -8.26 0.33
N GLY A 100 18.66 -8.54 0.20
CA GLY A 100 19.66 -7.49 0.36
C GLY A 100 19.68 -6.81 1.70
N GLY A 101 19.08 -7.43 2.71
CA GLY A 101 19.01 -6.82 4.02
C GLY A 101 18.00 -5.69 4.12
N SER A 102 17.20 -5.49 3.07
CA SER A 102 16.22 -4.41 3.07
C SER A 102 15.09 -4.72 4.02
N ALA A 103 14.57 -3.70 4.69
CA ALA A 103 13.41 -3.84 5.54
C ALA A 103 12.11 -3.62 4.75
N ILE A 104 12.19 -3.38 3.46
CA ILE A 104 11.03 -3.05 2.63
C ILE A 104 10.88 -4.09 1.53
N ARG A 105 9.66 -4.60 1.39
CA ARG A 105 9.36 -5.56 0.33
C ARG A 105 7.87 -5.49 0.01
N TRP A 106 7.47 -6.20 -1.03
CA TRP A 106 6.04 -6.34 -1.35
C TRP A 106 5.46 -7.48 -0.53
N LEU A 107 4.46 -7.18 0.28
CA LEU A 107 3.71 -8.21 0.97
C LEU A 107 2.78 -8.90 -0.02
N ILE A 108 2.17 -8.11 -0.90
CA ILE A 108 1.38 -8.62 -2.00
C ILE A 108 2.06 -8.13 -3.26
N ARG A 109 2.36 -9.04 -4.16
CA ARG A 109 3.22 -8.76 -5.31
C ARG A 109 2.62 -7.78 -6.30
N PRO A 110 3.45 -7.05 -7.02
CA PRO A 110 2.98 -6.08 -7.99
C PRO A 110 2.14 -6.69 -9.10
N THR A 111 1.23 -5.87 -9.61
CA THR A 111 0.41 -6.17 -10.77
C THR A 111 0.72 -5.12 -11.83
N PRO A 112 0.19 -5.24 -13.05
CA PRO A 112 0.50 -4.24 -14.07
C PRO A 112 0.14 -2.81 -13.69
N THR A 113 -0.93 -2.58 -12.92
CA THR A 113 -1.28 -1.23 -12.50
C THR A 113 -0.68 -0.87 -11.15
N CYS A 114 -0.47 -1.85 -10.30
CA CYS A 114 -0.01 -1.68 -8.92
C CYS A 114 -0.95 -0.85 -8.08
N LEU A 115 -2.20 -0.70 -8.51
CA LEU A 115 -3.17 0.12 -7.78
C LEU A 115 -4.30 -0.75 -7.27
N THR A 116 -4.80 -0.41 -6.08
CA THR A 116 -5.97 -1.07 -5.51
C THR A 116 -7.19 -0.22 -5.81
N ASP A 117 -8.30 -0.86 -6.10
CA ASP A 117 -9.55 -0.18 -6.40
C ASP A 117 -10.00 0.63 -5.19
N PRO A 118 -10.11 1.95 -5.29
CA PRO A 118 -10.37 2.77 -4.10
C PRO A 118 -11.66 2.43 -3.35
N PRO A 119 -12.81 2.24 -3.98
CA PRO A 119 -14.01 1.91 -3.20
C PRO A 119 -13.89 0.58 -2.45
N VAL A 120 -13.21 -0.39 -3.05
CA VAL A 120 -13.02 -1.70 -2.42
C VAL A 120 -12.13 -1.56 -1.20
N LEU A 121 -11.05 -0.79 -1.31
CA LEU A 121 -10.16 -0.58 -0.18
C LEU A 121 -10.84 0.20 0.92
N LEU A 122 -11.56 1.27 0.57
CA LEU A 122 -12.23 2.08 1.57
C LEU A 122 -13.26 1.26 2.33
N ASP A 123 -14.00 0.42 1.64
CA ASP A 123 -14.99 -0.43 2.31
C ASP A 123 -14.33 -1.35 3.32
N ALA A 124 -13.20 -1.94 2.96
CA ALA A 124 -12.48 -2.82 3.88
C ALA A 124 -11.96 -2.04 5.08
N LEU A 125 -11.45 -0.83 4.85
CA LEU A 125 -10.97 0.01 5.94
C LEU A 125 -12.07 0.32 6.93
N ARG A 126 -13.25 0.63 6.43
CA ARG A 126 -14.37 0.98 7.29
C ARG A 126 -14.87 -0.20 8.10
N HIS A 127 -14.63 -1.41 7.64
CA HIS A 127 -15.00 -2.60 8.40
C HIS A 127 -13.97 -2.96 9.46
N VAL A 128 -12.72 -2.62 9.24
CA VAL A 128 -11.64 -3.00 10.15
C VAL A 128 -11.38 -1.92 11.18
N LEU A 129 -11.46 -0.65 10.79
CA LEU A 129 -11.14 0.46 11.68
C LEU A 129 -12.37 0.84 12.49
N PRO A 130 -12.17 1.36 13.72
CA PRO A 130 -13.32 1.78 14.53
C PRO A 130 -13.99 3.00 13.91
N PRO A 131 -15.28 3.14 14.13
CA PRO A 131 -16.01 4.29 13.61
C PRO A 131 -15.46 5.58 14.22
N ARG A 132 -15.56 6.64 13.42
CA ARG A 132 -15.15 7.93 13.90
C ARG A 132 -16.05 8.37 15.00
N GLY A 133 -15.48 8.88 16.07
CA GLY A 133 -16.24 9.38 17.19
C GLY A 133 -16.76 8.33 18.13
N ASP A 134 -16.43 7.09 17.88
CA ASP A 134 -16.91 6.03 18.70
C ASP A 134 -15.93 5.76 19.79
N HIS A 135 -15.62 6.75 20.53
CA HIS A 135 -14.75 6.49 21.53
C HIS A 135 -15.42 6.75 22.79
N ARG A 136 -16.49 6.50 22.99
CA ARG A 136 -17.13 6.77 24.01
C ARG A 136 -16.77 6.26 24.97
N ALA A 137 -16.67 6.61 25.36
CA ALA A 137 -16.22 6.29 26.40
C ALA A 137 -16.81 5.82 27.26
#